data_1cc4b5cda0c6d10dcb1e78519e92bea0
#
_entry.id   1cc4b5cda0c6d10dcb1e78519e92bea0
#
_cell.length_a   1.000
_cell.length_b   1.000
_cell.length_c   1.000
_cell.angle_alpha   90.00
_cell.angle_beta   90.00
_cell.angle_gamma   90.00
#
_symmetry.space_group_name_H-M   'P 1'
#
loop_
_entity.id
_entity.type
_entity.pdbx_description
1 polymer ?
#
loop_
_entity_poly.entity_id
_entity_poly.type
_entity_poly.pdbx_seq_one_letter_code
_entity_poly.pdbx_strand_id
1 'polypeptide(L)'
;MSKSLEKYKLNAKEKNNLEKIEGGYKINKDLLIAEEYLNNEHNIILFDLKSEKKILNISFHQGYITSFHICKKPLYIDDKEIIYSNDSFYFLSSSLDKKFALHQISFNNSTNEYSNYTLISQCKPTHDEINSVIQIENGQILITARDQSLILFSNKIKNGNFEKLFEINQPWPMAPDLLFEIRNNLIGVSWEYDDAEADESYTEEMEKNNHSNDGIFIYSIDNNKIIEKKILHGYYFGGKYSYIVMEDKLILKKNSEIFVYNLNNYELKFKFQEYTYLKMKPLMKNILLYIIKMVLKQ
;
A
#
# COMPACT_ATOMS: atom_id res chain seq x y z
N MET A 1 12.45 11.76 -4.75
CA MET A 1 11.92 10.86 -5.81
C MET A 1 11.32 9.65 -5.13
N SER A 2 10.02 9.65 -4.84
CA SER A 2 9.34 8.44 -4.38
C SER A 2 9.20 7.53 -5.60
N LYS A 3 9.93 6.42 -5.62
CA LYS A 3 9.67 5.35 -6.58
C LYS A 3 8.39 4.69 -6.11
N SER A 4 7.29 4.85 -6.87
CA SER A 4 6.11 4.02 -6.73
C SER A 4 6.57 2.56 -6.65
N LEU A 5 6.06 1.81 -5.67
CA LEU A 5 6.24 0.36 -5.58
C LEU A 5 5.63 -0.25 -6.86
N GLU A 6 6.47 -0.55 -7.84
CA GLU A 6 6.01 -1.23 -9.05
C GLU A 6 5.57 -2.63 -8.65
N LYS A 7 4.28 -2.89 -8.73
CA LYS A 7 3.71 -4.23 -8.59
C LYS A 7 4.24 -5.10 -9.73
N TYR A 8 5.14 -6.01 -9.44
CA TYR A 8 5.78 -6.85 -10.44
C TYR A 8 4.78 -7.93 -10.90
N LYS A 9 4.39 -7.90 -12.19
CA LYS A 9 3.71 -9.03 -12.83
C LYS A 9 4.76 -9.91 -13.45
N LEU A 10 4.96 -11.08 -12.89
CA LEU A 10 5.82 -12.11 -13.49
C LEU A 10 5.32 -12.50 -14.89
N ASN A 11 6.24 -12.74 -15.81
CA ASN A 11 5.87 -13.16 -17.15
C ASN A 11 5.41 -14.64 -17.16
N ALA A 12 4.82 -15.11 -18.28
CA ALA A 12 4.23 -16.46 -18.35
C ALA A 12 5.26 -17.60 -18.18
N LYS A 13 6.56 -17.33 -18.41
CA LYS A 13 7.62 -18.32 -18.28
C LYS A 13 8.05 -18.48 -16.82
N GLU A 14 8.02 -17.38 -16.06
CA GLU A 14 8.23 -17.35 -14.60
C GLU A 14 7.05 -17.98 -13.85
N LYS A 15 5.83 -17.91 -14.42
CA LYS A 15 4.62 -18.52 -13.84
C LYS A 15 4.64 -20.05 -13.82
N ASN A 16 5.36 -20.71 -14.73
CA ASN A 16 5.39 -22.18 -14.79
C ASN A 16 6.21 -22.82 -13.67
N ASN A 17 7.05 -22.06 -12.96
CA ASN A 17 7.84 -22.55 -11.81
C ASN A 17 7.32 -22.03 -10.47
N LEU A 18 6.30 -21.17 -10.47
CA LEU A 18 5.78 -20.49 -9.30
C LEU A 18 4.26 -20.69 -9.28
N GLU A 19 3.81 -21.70 -8.59
CA GLU A 19 2.39 -21.91 -8.31
C GLU A 19 1.88 -20.70 -7.52
N LYS A 20 1.27 -19.72 -8.24
CA LYS A 20 0.61 -18.53 -7.73
C LYS A 20 1.41 -17.58 -6.81
N ILE A 21 2.24 -16.74 -7.37
CA ILE A 21 2.66 -15.51 -6.69
C ILE A 21 1.64 -14.40 -6.97
N GLU A 22 0.94 -13.97 -5.94
CA GLU A 22 0.04 -12.81 -5.99
C GLU A 22 0.70 -11.61 -5.31
N GLY A 23 0.81 -10.49 -6.02
CA GLY A 23 1.19 -9.19 -5.44
C GLY A 23 2.60 -9.08 -4.87
N GLY A 24 3.63 -9.34 -5.69
CA GLY A 24 5.02 -9.15 -5.26
C GLY A 24 5.47 -7.69 -5.17
N TYR A 25 6.30 -7.38 -4.16
CA TYR A 25 6.92 -6.08 -3.93
C TYR A 25 8.45 -6.18 -4.10
N LYS A 26 8.99 -5.35 -4.97
CA LYS A 26 10.43 -5.33 -5.24
C LYS A 26 11.16 -4.63 -4.09
N ILE A 27 12.04 -5.34 -3.40
CA ILE A 27 12.90 -4.79 -2.34
C ILE A 27 14.05 -4.00 -2.97
N ASN A 28 14.72 -4.61 -3.94
CA ASN A 28 15.79 -4.01 -4.74
C ASN A 28 15.80 -4.60 -6.15
N LYS A 29 16.87 -4.42 -6.92
CA LYS A 29 16.95 -4.93 -8.30
C LYS A 29 16.90 -6.45 -8.41
N ASP A 30 17.33 -7.16 -7.35
CA ASP A 30 17.55 -8.61 -7.35
C ASP A 30 16.55 -9.37 -6.44
N LEU A 31 15.86 -8.68 -5.51
CA LEU A 31 15.00 -9.31 -4.51
C LEU A 31 13.54 -8.85 -4.61
N LEU A 32 12.65 -9.82 -4.51
CA LEU A 32 11.19 -9.65 -4.46
C LEU A 32 10.65 -10.30 -3.19
N ILE A 33 9.76 -9.60 -2.47
CA ILE A 33 8.90 -10.18 -1.45
C ILE A 33 7.48 -10.33 -2.01
N ALA A 34 6.83 -11.46 -1.74
CA ALA A 34 5.50 -11.75 -2.25
C ALA A 34 4.74 -12.70 -1.33
N GLU A 35 3.45 -12.83 -1.58
CA GLU A 35 2.63 -13.89 -1.04
C GLU A 35 2.67 -15.13 -1.94
N GLU A 36 2.75 -16.30 -1.33
CA GLU A 36 2.53 -17.59 -1.96
C GLU A 36 1.42 -18.34 -1.24
N TYR A 37 0.35 -18.64 -1.93
CA TYR A 37 -0.71 -19.50 -1.41
C TYR A 37 -0.46 -20.93 -1.83
N LEU A 38 -0.10 -21.76 -0.86
CA LEU A 38 0.20 -23.18 -1.08
C LEU A 38 -0.38 -24.03 0.07
N ASN A 39 -1.00 -25.15 -0.23
CA ASN A 39 -1.57 -26.09 0.75
C ASN A 39 -2.51 -25.46 1.79
N ASN A 40 -3.32 -24.46 1.38
CA ASN A 40 -4.20 -23.66 2.22
C ASN A 40 -3.46 -22.76 3.25
N GLU A 41 -2.20 -22.49 3.01
CA GLU A 41 -1.39 -21.57 3.81
C GLU A 41 -1.00 -20.33 3.02
N HIS A 42 -1.00 -19.17 3.69
CA HIS A 42 -0.56 -17.90 3.16
C HIS A 42 0.87 -17.61 3.66
N ASN A 43 1.84 -17.83 2.79
CA ASN A 43 3.24 -17.69 3.13
C ASN A 43 3.82 -16.40 2.56
N ILE A 44 4.70 -15.76 3.33
CA ILE A 44 5.56 -14.69 2.83
C ILE A 44 6.80 -15.35 2.24
N ILE A 45 7.06 -15.10 0.96
CA ILE A 45 8.25 -15.62 0.29
C ILE A 45 9.23 -14.50 -0.05
N LEU A 46 10.52 -14.79 0.09
CA LEU A 46 11.59 -14.00 -0.50
C LEU A 46 12.11 -14.72 -1.74
N PHE A 47 12.13 -14.02 -2.86
CA PHE A 47 12.51 -14.55 -4.15
C PHE A 47 13.69 -13.78 -4.73
N ASP A 48 14.73 -14.51 -5.17
CA ASP A 48 15.87 -13.94 -5.89
C ASP A 48 15.55 -13.93 -7.38
N LEU A 49 15.42 -12.74 -7.94
CA LEU A 49 15.10 -12.52 -9.36
C LEU A 49 16.25 -12.90 -10.30
N LYS A 50 17.48 -12.94 -9.79
CA LYS A 50 18.65 -13.25 -10.60
C LYS A 50 18.84 -14.76 -10.78
N SER A 51 18.68 -15.51 -9.70
CA SER A 51 18.78 -16.98 -9.72
C SER A 51 17.44 -17.65 -10.01
N GLU A 52 16.33 -16.87 -10.03
CA GLU A 52 14.95 -17.35 -10.19
C GLU A 52 14.59 -18.39 -9.11
N LYS A 53 15.04 -18.19 -7.88
CA LYS A 53 14.81 -19.10 -6.77
C LYS A 53 14.10 -18.46 -5.59
N LYS A 54 13.24 -19.22 -4.97
CA LYS A 54 12.72 -18.94 -3.64
C LYS A 54 13.83 -19.21 -2.62
N ILE A 55 14.23 -18.18 -1.87
CA ILE A 55 15.30 -18.26 -0.87
C ILE A 55 14.79 -18.33 0.57
N LEU A 56 13.59 -17.85 0.83
CA LEU A 56 12.99 -17.91 2.16
C LEU A 56 11.48 -18.10 2.05
N ASN A 57 10.94 -18.88 2.99
CA ASN A 57 9.51 -19.11 3.18
C ASN A 57 9.15 -18.86 4.64
N ILE A 58 8.21 -17.96 4.90
CA ILE A 58 7.79 -17.56 6.24
C ILE A 58 6.30 -17.81 6.37
N SER A 59 5.93 -18.81 7.18
CA SER A 59 4.54 -19.07 7.55
C SER A 59 4.22 -18.26 8.80
N PHE A 60 3.52 -17.14 8.63
CA PHE A 60 3.17 -16.22 9.71
C PHE A 60 1.68 -15.88 9.72
N HIS A 61 1.13 -15.45 8.59
CA HIS A 61 -0.28 -15.10 8.47
C HIS A 61 -1.15 -16.33 8.23
N GLN A 62 -2.36 -16.30 8.82
CA GLN A 62 -3.38 -17.33 8.63
C GLN A 62 -4.41 -16.95 7.55
N GLY A 63 -4.36 -15.74 7.02
CA GLY A 63 -5.22 -15.21 5.97
C GLY A 63 -4.42 -14.56 4.87
N TYR A 64 -5.10 -14.23 3.77
CA TYR A 64 -4.53 -13.54 2.62
C TYR A 64 -3.73 -12.30 3.04
N ILE A 65 -2.54 -12.12 2.47
CA ILE A 65 -1.67 -10.98 2.76
C ILE A 65 -2.08 -9.82 1.87
N THR A 66 -2.64 -8.80 2.48
CA THR A 66 -3.24 -7.67 1.76
C THR A 66 -2.21 -6.66 1.28
N SER A 67 -1.14 -6.43 2.06
CA SER A 67 -0.08 -5.52 1.63
C SER A 67 1.28 -5.82 2.26
N PHE A 68 2.33 -5.33 1.59
CA PHE A 68 3.69 -5.25 2.09
C PHE A 68 4.20 -3.81 1.99
N HIS A 69 5.01 -3.38 2.96
CA HIS A 69 5.70 -2.10 2.91
C HIS A 69 7.14 -2.25 3.40
N ILE A 70 8.12 -1.89 2.55
CA ILE A 70 9.53 -1.91 2.92
C ILE A 70 9.87 -0.68 3.75
N CYS A 71 10.29 -0.89 4.99
CA CYS A 71 10.65 0.19 5.91
C CYS A 71 11.96 0.83 5.52
N LYS A 72 11.98 2.17 5.49
CA LYS A 72 13.16 2.99 5.14
C LYS A 72 13.25 4.27 5.96
N LYS A 73 12.29 4.50 6.84
CA LYS A 73 12.19 5.69 7.68
C LYS A 73 12.54 5.33 9.13
N PRO A 74 12.88 6.30 9.98
CA PRO A 74 13.30 6.02 11.35
C PRO A 74 12.30 5.14 12.11
N LEU A 75 12.79 4.03 12.66
CA LEU A 75 12.09 3.14 13.59
C LEU A 75 12.97 2.90 14.80
N TYR A 76 12.33 2.76 15.96
CA TYR A 76 13.02 2.54 17.22
C TYR A 76 12.48 1.27 17.89
N ILE A 77 13.37 0.36 18.28
CA ILE A 77 13.06 -0.83 19.06
C ILE A 77 13.72 -0.67 20.43
N ASP A 78 12.92 -0.63 21.49
CA ASP A 78 13.38 -0.41 22.86
C ASP A 78 14.33 0.79 22.97
N ASP A 79 13.89 1.92 22.38
CA ASP A 79 14.57 3.22 22.30
C ASP A 79 15.90 3.21 21.49
N LYS A 80 16.22 2.10 20.78
CA LYS A 80 17.33 2.03 19.85
C LYS A 80 16.85 2.20 18.44
N GLU A 81 17.45 3.14 17.71
CA GLU A 81 17.16 3.35 16.30
C GLU A 81 17.62 2.16 15.46
N ILE A 82 16.74 1.70 14.56
CA ILE A 82 17.08 0.67 13.58
C ILE A 82 18.04 1.26 12.53
N ILE A 83 19.19 0.65 12.37
CA ILE A 83 20.13 0.99 11.31
C ILE A 83 19.83 0.13 10.10
N TYR A 84 19.36 0.77 9.02
CA TYR A 84 19.14 0.11 7.75
C TYR A 84 20.48 -0.14 7.03
N SER A 85 20.70 -1.36 6.57
CA SER A 85 21.92 -1.75 5.83
C SER A 85 21.55 -2.53 4.58
N ASN A 86 22.54 -2.78 3.73
CA ASN A 86 22.35 -3.66 2.58
C ASN A 86 22.19 -5.13 2.98
N ASP A 87 22.67 -5.48 4.19
CA ASP A 87 22.64 -6.85 4.71
C ASP A 87 21.39 -7.15 5.55
N SER A 88 20.54 -6.14 5.78
CA SER A 88 19.33 -6.30 6.57
C SER A 88 18.25 -5.36 6.10
N PHE A 89 17.05 -5.86 5.89
CA PHE A 89 15.89 -5.03 5.60
C PHE A 89 14.70 -5.38 6.49
N TYR A 90 13.90 -4.37 6.72
CA TYR A 90 12.68 -4.45 7.53
C TYR A 90 11.48 -4.20 6.64
N PHE A 91 10.41 -4.93 6.89
CA PHE A 91 9.16 -4.72 6.18
C PHE A 91 7.96 -4.95 7.08
N LEU A 92 6.88 -4.26 6.75
CA LEU A 92 5.57 -4.46 7.33
C LEU A 92 4.76 -5.37 6.41
N SER A 93 3.94 -6.23 7.01
CA SER A 93 2.89 -6.99 6.31
C SER A 93 1.55 -6.78 6.98
N SER A 94 0.47 -6.81 6.21
CA SER A 94 -0.91 -6.82 6.71
C SER A 94 -1.70 -7.95 6.09
N SER A 95 -2.77 -8.42 6.78
CA SER A 95 -3.52 -9.60 6.35
C SER A 95 -4.98 -9.55 6.77
N LEU A 96 -5.80 -10.33 6.06
CA LEU A 96 -7.19 -10.63 6.42
C LEU A 96 -7.29 -11.42 7.74
N ASP A 97 -6.19 -11.93 8.30
CA ASP A 97 -6.17 -12.53 9.63
C ASP A 97 -6.25 -11.49 10.79
N LYS A 98 -6.50 -10.22 10.44
CA LYS A 98 -6.66 -9.08 11.36
C LYS A 98 -5.36 -8.65 12.04
N LYS A 99 -4.21 -9.04 11.48
CA LYS A 99 -2.89 -8.69 12.02
C LYS A 99 -2.08 -7.90 11.02
N PHE A 100 -1.24 -7.03 11.57
CA PHE A 100 -0.06 -6.54 10.87
C PHE A 100 1.19 -6.83 11.68
N ALA A 101 2.33 -6.90 11.03
CA ALA A 101 3.58 -7.25 11.68
C ALA A 101 4.77 -6.52 11.07
N LEU A 102 5.81 -6.31 11.89
CA LEU A 102 7.13 -5.87 11.46
C LEU A 102 8.08 -7.06 11.48
N HIS A 103 8.71 -7.27 10.35
CA HIS A 103 9.63 -8.36 10.11
C HIS A 103 11.02 -7.82 9.79
N GLN A 104 12.04 -8.61 10.12
CA GLN A 104 13.42 -8.41 9.68
C GLN A 104 13.91 -9.64 8.93
N ILE A 105 14.58 -9.41 7.81
CA ILE A 105 15.37 -10.42 7.09
C ILE A 105 16.80 -9.90 6.99
N SER A 106 17.77 -10.74 7.35
CA SER A 106 19.18 -10.37 7.27
C SER A 106 20.00 -11.40 6.51
N PHE A 107 21.08 -10.89 5.93
CA PHE A 107 22.07 -11.66 5.20
C PHE A 107 22.92 -12.48 6.17
N ASN A 108 23.11 -13.75 5.87
CA ASN A 108 23.97 -14.63 6.62
C ASN A 108 25.30 -14.79 5.87
N ASN A 109 26.35 -14.17 6.40
CA ASN A 109 27.69 -14.21 5.79
C ASN A 109 28.27 -15.63 5.72
N SER A 110 27.84 -16.54 6.60
CA SER A 110 28.34 -17.93 6.61
C SER A 110 27.77 -18.76 5.47
N THR A 111 26.50 -18.51 5.09
CA THR A 111 25.83 -19.18 3.96
C THR A 111 25.86 -18.36 2.68
N ASN A 112 26.25 -17.08 2.77
CA ASN A 112 26.20 -16.10 1.69
C ASN A 112 24.79 -15.92 1.09
N GLU A 113 23.75 -15.96 1.96
CA GLU A 113 22.35 -15.88 1.58
C GLU A 113 21.52 -15.06 2.60
N TYR A 114 20.38 -14.53 2.16
CA TYR A 114 19.35 -13.98 3.06
C TYR A 114 18.58 -15.13 3.70
N SER A 115 18.95 -15.52 4.90
CA SER A 115 18.37 -16.69 5.57
C SER A 115 17.93 -16.45 7.01
N ASN A 116 18.37 -15.35 7.64
CA ASN A 116 17.99 -15.05 9.02
C ASN A 116 16.70 -14.23 9.03
N TYR A 117 15.65 -14.82 9.54
CA TYR A 117 14.34 -14.19 9.73
C TYR A 117 14.06 -13.95 11.20
N THR A 118 13.51 -12.78 11.52
CA THR A 118 13.05 -12.42 12.86
C THR A 118 11.70 -11.68 12.78
N LEU A 119 10.72 -12.16 13.50
CA LEU A 119 9.51 -11.40 13.79
C LEU A 119 9.85 -10.39 14.90
N ILE A 120 9.80 -9.09 14.58
CA ILE A 120 10.13 -8.02 15.52
C ILE A 120 8.92 -7.69 16.39
N SER A 121 7.77 -7.52 15.77
CA SER A 121 6.53 -7.15 16.46
C SER A 121 5.33 -7.53 15.63
N GLN A 122 4.21 -7.78 16.30
CA GLN A 122 2.91 -7.98 15.67
C GLN A 122 1.81 -7.29 16.45
N CYS A 123 0.73 -6.93 15.79
CA CYS A 123 -0.43 -6.31 16.40
C CYS A 123 -1.73 -6.78 15.72
N LYS A 124 -2.77 -6.92 16.54
CA LYS A 124 -4.15 -7.10 16.11
C LYS A 124 -4.96 -5.90 16.60
N PRO A 125 -4.93 -4.78 15.88
CA PRO A 125 -5.44 -3.51 16.39
C PRO A 125 -6.95 -3.36 16.29
N THR A 126 -7.60 -4.16 15.43
CA THR A 126 -9.02 -4.09 15.11
C THR A 126 -9.70 -5.43 15.26
N HIS A 127 -11.03 -5.44 15.19
CA HIS A 127 -11.83 -6.67 15.17
C HIS A 127 -12.00 -7.22 13.76
N ASP A 128 -11.58 -6.48 12.73
CA ASP A 128 -11.76 -6.82 11.33
C ASP A 128 -10.44 -6.90 10.55
N GLU A 129 -10.55 -7.26 9.29
CA GLU A 129 -9.47 -7.48 8.33
C GLU A 129 -8.65 -6.20 8.08
N ILE A 130 -7.32 -6.31 7.98
CA ILE A 130 -6.46 -5.18 7.66
C ILE A 130 -6.22 -5.14 6.16
N ASN A 131 -6.58 -4.02 5.53
CA ASN A 131 -6.48 -3.87 4.08
C ASN A 131 -5.11 -3.36 3.63
N SER A 132 -4.49 -2.46 4.41
CA SER A 132 -3.20 -1.89 4.03
C SER A 132 -2.38 -1.44 5.22
N VAL A 133 -1.04 -1.46 5.05
CA VAL A 133 -0.08 -0.92 6.02
C VAL A 133 1.01 -0.14 5.29
N ILE A 134 1.37 1.05 5.81
CA ILE A 134 2.50 1.84 5.31
C ILE A 134 3.31 2.45 6.46
N GLN A 135 4.58 2.74 6.20
CA GLN A 135 5.39 3.63 7.01
C GLN A 135 5.48 4.99 6.32
N ILE A 136 5.19 6.07 7.04
CA ILE A 136 5.25 7.45 6.52
C ILE A 136 6.59 8.13 6.81
N GLU A 137 6.81 9.34 6.27
CA GLU A 137 8.10 10.04 6.26
C GLU A 137 8.73 10.23 7.65
N ASN A 138 7.94 10.49 8.68
CA ASN A 138 8.41 10.61 10.06
C ASN A 138 8.64 9.26 10.79
N GLY A 139 8.48 8.14 10.07
CA GLY A 139 8.66 6.78 10.59
C GLY A 139 7.41 6.16 11.24
N GLN A 140 6.36 6.94 11.50
CA GLN A 140 5.10 6.41 12.03
C GLN A 140 4.46 5.43 11.07
N ILE A 141 3.62 4.54 11.60
CA ILE A 141 2.97 3.48 10.84
C ILE A 141 1.47 3.77 10.77
N LEU A 142 0.90 3.65 9.58
CA LEU A 142 -0.53 3.77 9.33
C LEU A 142 -1.07 2.46 8.82
N ILE A 143 -2.26 2.10 9.29
CA ILE A 143 -3.04 0.98 8.76
C ILE A 143 -4.45 1.43 8.41
N THR A 144 -5.06 0.73 7.44
CA THR A 144 -6.50 0.76 7.18
C THR A 144 -7.08 -0.62 7.41
N ALA A 145 -8.29 -0.69 7.97
CA ALA A 145 -8.99 -1.94 8.19
C ALA A 145 -10.43 -1.88 7.66
N ARG A 146 -11.03 -3.05 7.44
CA ARG A 146 -12.36 -3.18 6.86
C ARG A 146 -13.47 -2.67 7.78
N ASP A 147 -13.22 -2.60 9.09
CA ASP A 147 -14.08 -1.92 10.07
C ASP A 147 -14.05 -0.38 9.96
N GLN A 148 -13.61 0.14 8.80
CA GLN A 148 -13.58 1.56 8.45
C GLN A 148 -12.58 2.38 9.27
N SER A 149 -11.69 1.72 9.96
CA SER A 149 -10.68 2.40 10.78
C SER A 149 -9.43 2.79 9.97
N LEU A 150 -8.91 3.98 10.27
CA LEU A 150 -7.57 4.44 9.90
C LEU A 150 -6.82 4.70 11.21
N ILE A 151 -5.77 3.92 11.47
CA ILE A 151 -5.08 3.91 12.75
C ILE A 151 -3.62 4.32 12.56
N LEU A 152 -3.18 5.25 13.40
CA LEU A 152 -1.81 5.74 13.47
C LEU A 152 -1.09 5.11 14.67
N PHE A 153 0.08 4.54 14.40
CA PHE A 153 1.00 4.00 15.39
C PHE A 153 2.30 4.82 15.45
N SER A 154 2.90 4.79 16.62
CA SER A 154 4.24 5.33 16.86
C SER A 154 5.29 4.62 16.00
N ASN A 155 6.37 5.32 15.69
CA ASN A 155 7.59 4.71 15.15
C ASN A 155 8.47 4.06 16.24
N LYS A 156 7.98 4.00 17.50
CA LYS A 156 8.64 3.36 18.62
C LYS A 156 7.92 2.08 18.99
N ILE A 157 8.67 0.99 19.01
CA ILE A 157 8.21 -0.34 19.41
C ILE A 157 8.86 -0.63 20.76
N LYS A 158 8.05 -0.87 21.80
CA LYS A 158 8.53 -1.14 23.15
C LYS A 158 8.09 -2.52 23.62
N ASN A 159 9.04 -3.32 24.09
CA ASN A 159 8.78 -4.70 24.55
C ASN A 159 8.03 -5.52 23.49
N GLY A 160 8.37 -5.35 22.22
CA GLY A 160 7.71 -6.01 21.09
C GLY A 160 6.29 -5.53 20.78
N ASN A 161 5.84 -4.39 21.31
CA ASN A 161 4.50 -3.87 21.11
C ASN A 161 4.52 -2.54 20.35
N PHE A 162 3.58 -2.40 19.39
CA PHE A 162 3.27 -1.13 18.77
C PHE A 162 2.41 -0.26 19.70
N GLU A 163 2.72 1.03 19.75
CA GLU A 163 1.94 2.02 20.47
C GLU A 163 0.95 2.71 19.53
N LYS A 164 -0.36 2.51 19.79
CA LYS A 164 -1.41 3.23 19.05
C LYS A 164 -1.47 4.68 19.54
N LEU A 165 -1.36 5.62 18.59
CA LEU A 165 -1.39 7.06 18.86
C LEU A 165 -2.75 7.67 18.60
N PHE A 166 -3.40 7.27 17.51
CA PHE A 166 -4.66 7.86 17.08
C PHE A 166 -5.46 6.90 16.20
N GLU A 167 -6.78 7.11 16.17
CA GLU A 167 -7.69 6.34 15.33
C GLU A 167 -8.85 7.24 14.89
N ILE A 168 -9.27 7.11 13.64
CA ILE A 168 -10.53 7.63 13.13
C ILE A 168 -11.32 6.49 12.50
N ASN A 169 -12.64 6.55 12.67
CA ASN A 169 -13.57 5.65 12.01
C ASN A 169 -14.45 6.49 11.06
N GLN A 170 -14.67 6.00 9.86
CA GLN A 170 -15.61 6.64 8.95
C GLN A 170 -17.05 6.32 9.40
N PRO A 171 -17.98 7.29 9.33
CA PRO A 171 -19.34 7.10 9.85
C PRO A 171 -20.24 6.25 8.95
N TRP A 172 -19.77 5.91 7.74
CA TRP A 172 -20.53 5.15 6.75
C TRP A 172 -19.80 3.85 6.39
N PRO A 173 -20.51 2.82 5.94
CA PRO A 173 -19.86 1.59 5.46
C PRO A 173 -19.03 1.92 4.22
N MET A 174 -17.74 2.15 4.43
CA MET A 174 -16.77 2.48 3.38
C MET A 174 -15.57 1.56 3.53
N ALA A 175 -15.24 0.83 2.44
CA ALA A 175 -14.07 -0.02 2.40
C ALA A 175 -12.83 0.78 1.95
N PRO A 176 -11.71 0.76 2.68
CA PRO A 176 -10.46 1.36 2.23
C PRO A 176 -9.78 0.44 1.22
N ASP A 177 -9.51 0.94 0.01
CA ASP A 177 -8.84 0.17 -1.06
C ASP A 177 -7.35 0.49 -1.19
N LEU A 178 -6.97 1.76 -1.02
CA LEU A 178 -5.62 2.25 -1.20
C LEU A 178 -5.22 3.18 -0.07
N LEU A 179 -4.04 2.92 0.52
CA LEU A 179 -3.39 3.80 1.48
C LEU A 179 -2.01 4.18 0.94
N PHE A 180 -1.69 5.48 0.89
CA PHE A 180 -0.41 5.95 0.37
C PHE A 180 0.01 7.29 0.96
N GLU A 181 1.31 7.50 1.08
CA GLU A 181 1.86 8.81 1.42
C GLU A 181 1.99 9.67 0.17
N ILE A 182 1.40 10.87 0.20
CA ILE A 182 1.51 11.87 -0.85
C ILE A 182 2.84 12.61 -0.69
N ARG A 183 3.09 13.21 0.47
CA ARG A 183 4.33 13.90 0.85
C ARG A 183 4.29 14.30 2.33
N ASN A 184 5.44 14.29 3.01
CA ASN A 184 5.64 14.91 4.33
C ASN A 184 4.39 14.86 5.25
N ASN A 185 4.00 13.67 5.68
CA ASN A 185 2.83 13.44 6.54
C ASN A 185 1.47 13.82 5.93
N LEU A 186 1.40 14.04 4.62
CA LEU A 186 0.16 14.14 3.88
C LEU A 186 -0.14 12.80 3.23
N ILE A 187 -1.26 12.20 3.57
CA ILE A 187 -1.64 10.85 3.14
C ILE A 187 -2.94 10.88 2.34
N GLY A 188 -3.07 9.94 1.40
CA GLY A 188 -4.29 9.67 0.68
C GLY A 188 -4.83 8.29 1.05
N VAL A 189 -6.13 8.21 1.28
CA VAL A 189 -6.86 6.96 1.49
C VAL A 189 -8.00 6.93 0.49
N SER A 190 -8.08 5.85 -0.30
CA SER A 190 -9.26 5.60 -1.11
C SER A 190 -10.30 4.92 -0.24
N TRP A 191 -11.47 5.53 -0.13
CA TRP A 191 -12.62 4.96 0.51
C TRP A 191 -13.70 4.69 -0.55
N GLU A 192 -14.22 3.48 -0.55
CA GLU A 192 -15.34 3.07 -1.39
C GLU A 192 -16.47 2.56 -0.50
N TYR A 193 -17.72 2.86 -0.88
CA TYR A 193 -18.88 2.35 -0.17
C TYR A 193 -18.91 0.81 -0.28
N ASP A 194 -19.05 0.13 0.85
CA ASP A 194 -19.14 -1.34 0.88
C ASP A 194 -20.61 -1.77 0.90
N ASP A 195 -21.14 -2.10 -0.27
CA ASP A 195 -22.55 -2.55 -0.43
C ASP A 195 -22.83 -3.86 0.32
N ALA A 196 -21.79 -4.63 0.68
CA ALA A 196 -21.98 -5.89 1.42
C ALA A 196 -22.48 -5.68 2.86
N GLU A 197 -22.31 -4.47 3.40
CA GLU A 197 -22.83 -4.09 4.73
C GLU A 197 -24.18 -3.38 4.66
N ALA A 198 -24.70 -3.12 3.45
CA ALA A 198 -26.02 -2.54 3.28
C ALA A 198 -27.11 -3.55 3.65
N ASP A 199 -28.09 -3.12 4.43
CA ASP A 199 -29.22 -3.98 4.80
C ASP A 199 -30.23 -4.14 3.65
N GLU A 200 -31.21 -5.07 3.80
CA GLU A 200 -32.22 -5.36 2.78
C GLU A 200 -33.15 -4.17 2.46
N SER A 201 -33.10 -3.07 3.24
CA SER A 201 -33.89 -1.84 3.00
C SER A 201 -33.20 -0.87 2.02
N TYR A 202 -32.00 -1.23 1.54
CA TYR A 202 -31.17 -0.40 0.68
C TYR A 202 -31.78 -0.25 -0.72
N THR A 203 -31.97 0.99 -1.16
CA THR A 203 -32.56 1.31 -2.46
C THR A 203 -31.51 1.80 -3.45
N GLU A 204 -31.77 1.67 -4.78
CA GLU A 204 -30.89 2.21 -5.84
C GLU A 204 -30.59 3.71 -5.68
N GLU A 205 -31.55 4.47 -5.09
CA GLU A 205 -31.35 5.90 -4.82
C GLU A 205 -30.39 6.13 -3.66
N MET A 206 -30.44 5.29 -2.61
CA MET A 206 -29.50 5.32 -1.50
C MET A 206 -28.10 4.91 -1.97
N GLU A 207 -27.99 3.87 -2.80
CA GLU A 207 -26.75 3.44 -3.44
C GLU A 207 -26.08 4.60 -4.19
N LYS A 208 -26.81 5.27 -5.07
CA LYS A 208 -26.32 6.40 -5.83
C LYS A 208 -25.88 7.57 -4.94
N ASN A 209 -26.60 7.84 -3.86
CA ASN A 209 -26.26 8.90 -2.91
C ASN A 209 -25.03 8.52 -2.07
N ASN A 210 -24.89 7.28 -1.67
CA ASN A 210 -23.77 6.81 -0.85
C ASN A 210 -22.47 6.77 -1.65
N HIS A 211 -22.50 6.27 -2.89
CA HIS A 211 -21.32 6.32 -3.78
C HIS A 211 -20.89 7.75 -4.15
N SER A 212 -21.74 8.76 -3.91
CA SER A 212 -21.31 10.16 -4.04
C SER A 212 -20.21 10.55 -3.05
N ASN A 213 -20.05 9.79 -1.98
CA ASN A 213 -19.00 9.98 -0.97
C ASN A 213 -17.72 9.21 -1.27
N ASP A 214 -17.74 8.31 -2.26
CA ASP A 214 -16.52 7.62 -2.70
C ASP A 214 -15.46 8.60 -3.17
N GLY A 215 -14.21 8.29 -2.89
CA GLY A 215 -13.11 9.14 -3.35
C GLY A 215 -11.81 8.93 -2.62
N ILE A 216 -10.87 9.82 -2.92
CA ILE A 216 -9.61 9.90 -2.20
C ILE A 216 -9.74 10.94 -1.10
N PHE A 217 -9.66 10.48 0.12
CA PHE A 217 -9.62 11.33 1.30
C PHE A 217 -8.17 11.71 1.59
N ILE A 218 -7.92 13.01 1.69
CA ILE A 218 -6.60 13.55 2.01
C ILE A 218 -6.57 13.90 3.49
N TYR A 219 -5.64 13.28 4.20
CA TYR A 219 -5.38 13.54 5.61
C TYR A 219 -3.98 14.11 5.81
N SER A 220 -3.81 14.93 6.84
CA SER A 220 -2.47 15.26 7.36
C SER A 220 -2.25 14.60 8.72
N ILE A 221 -1.01 14.22 8.97
CA ILE A 221 -0.58 13.78 10.30
C ILE A 221 0.08 14.96 10.99
N ASP A 222 -0.52 15.41 12.08
CA ASP A 222 -0.01 16.53 12.88
C ASP A 222 -0.16 16.21 14.38
N ASN A 223 0.92 16.41 15.15
CA ASN A 223 0.95 16.17 16.59
C ASN A 223 0.36 14.81 17.00
N ASN A 224 0.71 13.74 16.28
CA ASN A 224 0.20 12.37 16.47
C ASN A 224 -1.32 12.22 16.26
N LYS A 225 -1.94 13.11 15.50
CA LYS A 225 -3.36 13.06 15.13
C LYS A 225 -3.52 13.00 13.63
N ILE A 226 -4.58 12.34 13.19
CA ILE A 226 -5.02 12.30 11.80
C ILE A 226 -6.05 13.40 11.62
N ILE A 227 -5.82 14.31 10.69
CA ILE A 227 -6.69 15.47 10.43
C ILE A 227 -7.12 15.43 8.96
N GLU A 228 -8.42 15.33 8.72
CA GLU A 228 -8.96 15.41 7.36
C GLU A 228 -8.72 16.79 6.76
N LYS A 229 -8.27 16.83 5.52
CA LYS A 229 -8.00 18.07 4.76
C LYS A 229 -8.96 18.26 3.61
N LYS A 230 -9.22 17.22 2.83
CA LYS A 230 -10.01 17.32 1.61
C LYS A 230 -10.47 15.95 1.15
N ILE A 231 -11.62 15.91 0.51
CA ILE A 231 -12.11 14.75 -0.24
C ILE A 231 -11.99 15.09 -1.73
N LEU A 232 -11.33 14.22 -2.49
CA LEU A 232 -11.30 14.26 -3.95
C LEU A 232 -12.40 13.33 -4.45
N HIS A 233 -13.62 13.86 -4.58
CA HIS A 233 -14.76 13.09 -5.02
C HIS A 233 -14.62 12.57 -6.44
N GLY A 234 -15.11 11.40 -6.68
CA GLY A 234 -15.20 10.80 -8.00
C GLY A 234 -15.98 9.51 -7.92
N TYR A 235 -16.83 9.24 -8.90
CA TYR A 235 -17.48 7.94 -9.02
C TYR A 235 -16.44 6.87 -9.32
N TYR A 236 -16.21 6.00 -8.36
CA TYR A 236 -15.16 5.01 -8.46
C TYR A 236 -15.71 3.63 -8.15
N PHE A 237 -16.30 3.01 -9.14
CA PHE A 237 -16.66 1.60 -9.07
C PHE A 237 -15.42 0.74 -9.32
N GLY A 238 -15.06 -0.05 -8.33
CA GLY A 238 -14.13 -1.17 -8.33
C GLY A 238 -12.89 -1.06 -9.21
N GLY A 239 -11.73 -0.95 -8.63
CA GLY A 239 -10.46 -1.05 -9.36
C GLY A 239 -9.29 -0.43 -8.62
N LYS A 240 -8.15 -1.12 -8.70
CA LYS A 240 -6.91 -0.66 -8.05
C LYS A 240 -6.43 0.65 -8.64
N TYR A 241 -6.24 1.64 -7.78
CA TYR A 241 -5.59 2.89 -8.16
C TYR A 241 -4.09 2.69 -8.35
N SER A 242 -3.57 3.38 -9.35
CA SER A 242 -2.15 3.67 -9.41
C SER A 242 -1.97 5.17 -9.21
N TYR A 243 -1.00 5.56 -8.43
CA TYR A 243 -0.75 6.98 -8.18
C TYR A 243 0.69 7.36 -8.46
N ILE A 244 0.88 8.62 -8.82
CA ILE A 244 2.20 9.27 -8.94
C ILE A 244 2.09 10.64 -8.30
N VAL A 245 3.03 10.97 -7.42
CA VAL A 245 3.18 12.31 -6.89
C VAL A 245 4.36 12.99 -7.58
N MET A 246 4.11 14.15 -8.20
CA MET A 246 5.12 14.95 -8.88
C MET A 246 4.99 16.41 -8.44
N GLU A 247 5.97 16.91 -7.71
CA GLU A 247 5.97 18.30 -7.21
C GLU A 247 4.68 18.64 -6.45
N ASP A 248 3.83 19.48 -7.03
CA ASP A 248 2.56 19.93 -6.50
C ASP A 248 1.34 19.17 -7.09
N LYS A 249 1.56 18.05 -7.77
CA LYS A 249 0.50 17.32 -8.47
C LYS A 249 0.37 15.89 -7.97
N LEU A 250 -0.88 15.47 -7.79
CA LEU A 250 -1.28 14.08 -7.58
C LEU A 250 -1.91 13.57 -8.86
N ILE A 251 -1.32 12.56 -9.44
CA ILE A 251 -1.82 11.89 -10.63
C ILE A 251 -2.37 10.54 -10.20
N LEU A 252 -3.66 10.34 -10.41
CA LEU A 252 -4.36 9.11 -10.12
C LEU A 252 -4.77 8.43 -11.42
N LYS A 253 -4.51 7.15 -11.52
CA LYS A 253 -5.03 6.32 -12.61
C LYS A 253 -6.01 5.32 -12.04
N LYS A 254 -7.23 5.31 -12.57
CA LYS A 254 -8.24 4.29 -12.31
C LYS A 254 -8.77 3.76 -13.63
N ASN A 255 -8.69 2.44 -13.81
CA ASN A 255 -9.06 1.79 -15.08
C ASN A 255 -8.38 2.48 -16.29
N SER A 256 -9.18 3.06 -17.19
CA SER A 256 -8.71 3.82 -18.36
C SER A 256 -8.70 5.34 -18.16
N GLU A 257 -8.98 5.83 -16.95
CA GLU A 257 -9.01 7.26 -16.67
C GLU A 257 -7.79 7.71 -15.87
N ILE A 258 -7.29 8.90 -16.20
CA ILE A 258 -6.19 9.56 -15.49
C ILE A 258 -6.68 10.92 -15.01
N PHE A 259 -6.51 11.16 -13.71
CA PHE A 259 -6.90 12.39 -13.04
C PHE A 259 -5.64 13.10 -12.55
N VAL A 260 -5.55 14.40 -12.78
CA VAL A 260 -4.44 15.24 -12.31
C VAL A 260 -4.98 16.31 -11.38
N TYR A 261 -4.64 16.22 -10.12
CA TYR A 261 -5.02 17.19 -9.08
C TYR A 261 -3.83 18.08 -8.71
N ASN A 262 -4.11 19.34 -8.43
CA ASN A 262 -3.15 20.24 -7.79
C ASN A 262 -3.19 20.03 -6.27
N LEU A 263 -2.05 19.71 -5.66
CA LEU A 263 -1.95 19.44 -4.22
C LEU A 263 -1.97 20.70 -3.35
N ASN A 264 -1.89 21.92 -3.94
CA ASN A 264 -1.93 23.14 -3.15
C ASN A 264 -3.37 23.58 -2.85
N ASN A 265 -4.30 23.31 -3.77
CA ASN A 265 -5.73 23.66 -3.62
C ASN A 265 -6.67 22.48 -3.81
N TYR A 266 -6.13 21.28 -4.10
CA TYR A 266 -6.87 20.02 -4.33
C TYR A 266 -7.88 20.10 -5.48
N GLU A 267 -7.67 20.96 -6.45
CA GLU A 267 -8.53 21.06 -7.63
C GLU A 267 -8.11 20.08 -8.71
N LEU A 268 -9.12 19.48 -9.35
CA LEU A 268 -8.91 18.69 -10.57
C LEU A 268 -8.52 19.65 -11.70
N LYS A 269 -7.30 19.48 -12.22
CA LYS A 269 -6.78 20.28 -13.34
C LYS A 269 -7.08 19.62 -14.69
N PHE A 270 -6.91 18.30 -14.75
CA PHE A 270 -7.08 17.55 -16.00
C PHE A 270 -7.69 16.19 -15.72
N LYS A 271 -8.53 15.74 -16.66
CA LYS A 271 -9.06 14.38 -16.74
C LYS A 271 -8.82 13.86 -18.15
N PHE A 272 -8.20 12.70 -18.28
CA PHE A 272 -7.93 12.05 -19.56
C PHE A 272 -8.55 10.67 -19.54
N GLN A 273 -9.03 10.23 -20.73
CA GLN A 273 -9.41 8.85 -20.93
C GLN A 273 -8.32 8.14 -21.74
N GLU A 274 -7.81 7.03 -21.20
CA GLU A 274 -6.83 6.20 -21.88
C GLU A 274 -7.57 5.35 -22.95
N TYR A 275 -7.46 5.75 -24.21
CA TYR A 275 -8.03 4.96 -25.30
C TYR A 275 -7.22 3.67 -25.48
N THR A 276 -7.85 2.51 -25.27
CA THR A 276 -7.24 1.16 -25.24
C THR A 276 -6.80 0.64 -26.63
N TYR A 277 -6.66 1.47 -27.65
CA TYR A 277 -6.39 1.04 -29.03
C TYR A 277 -4.91 0.97 -29.44
N LEU A 278 -3.95 1.16 -28.52
CA LEU A 278 -2.54 1.01 -28.87
C LEU A 278 -1.84 -0.04 -28.00
N LYS A 279 -1.68 -1.25 -28.55
CA LYS A 279 -0.75 -2.30 -28.06
C LYS A 279 0.71 -1.86 -28.22
N MET A 280 1.13 -0.73 -27.61
CA MET A 280 2.51 -0.24 -27.68
C MET A 280 3.09 -0.05 -26.28
N LYS A 281 3.56 -1.14 -25.67
CA LYS A 281 4.05 -1.18 -24.27
C LYS A 281 5.31 -0.36 -23.95
N PRO A 282 6.32 -0.09 -24.80
CA PRO A 282 7.46 0.76 -24.40
C PRO A 282 7.28 2.24 -24.77
N LEU A 283 6.54 2.58 -25.83
CA LEU A 283 6.39 3.97 -26.31
C LEU A 283 5.46 4.78 -25.39
N MET A 284 4.44 4.15 -24.80
CA MET A 284 3.43 4.82 -23.98
C MET A 284 3.99 5.41 -22.67
N LYS A 285 4.98 4.76 -22.05
CA LYS A 285 5.62 5.30 -20.83
C LYS A 285 6.33 6.63 -21.15
N ASN A 286 6.93 6.75 -22.32
CA ASN A 286 7.61 7.96 -22.77
C ASN A 286 6.64 9.02 -23.29
N ILE A 287 5.54 8.63 -23.94
CA ILE A 287 4.50 9.54 -24.41
C ILE A 287 3.70 10.09 -23.24
N LEU A 288 3.33 9.28 -22.26
CA LEU A 288 2.67 9.73 -21.04
C LEU A 288 3.56 10.69 -20.24
N LEU A 289 4.85 10.38 -20.11
CA LEU A 289 5.85 11.28 -19.54
C LEU A 289 6.02 12.57 -20.36
N TYR A 290 5.92 12.50 -21.67
CA TYR A 290 6.02 13.67 -22.56
C TYR A 290 4.77 14.53 -22.49
N ILE A 291 3.57 13.93 -22.51
CA ILE A 291 2.29 14.64 -22.32
C ILE A 291 2.23 15.27 -20.93
N ILE A 292 2.60 14.53 -19.91
CA ILE A 292 2.71 15.05 -18.53
C ILE A 292 3.69 16.22 -18.50
N LYS A 293 4.87 16.11 -19.12
CA LYS A 293 5.84 17.22 -19.22
C LYS A 293 5.34 18.42 -20.01
N MET A 294 4.54 18.22 -21.05
CA MET A 294 3.95 19.31 -21.84
C MET A 294 2.86 20.05 -21.05
N VAL A 295 1.98 19.30 -20.38
CA VAL A 295 0.92 19.83 -19.52
C VAL A 295 1.50 20.53 -18.26
N LEU A 296 2.68 20.12 -17.81
CA LEU A 296 3.36 20.72 -16.66
C LEU A 296 4.10 22.02 -16.97
N LYS A 297 4.27 22.36 -18.28
CA LYS A 297 4.94 23.61 -18.70
C LYS A 297 3.95 24.74 -19.04
N GLN A 298 2.66 24.48 -19.03
CA GLN A 298 1.57 25.47 -19.11
C GLN A 298 1.01 25.78 -17.70
#